data_7590813866e042aef41c874d4fcf4f13
#
_entry.id   7590813866e042aef41c874d4fcf4f13
#
_cell.length_a   1.000
_cell.length_b   1.000
_cell.length_c   1.000
_cell.angle_alpha   90.00
_cell.angle_beta   90.00
_cell.angle_gamma   90.00
#
_symmetry.space_group_name_H-M   'P 1'
#
loop_
_entity.id
_entity.type
_entity.pdbx_description
1 polymer ?
#
loop_
_entity_poly.entity_id
_entity_poly.type
_entity_poly.pdbx_seq_one_letter_code
_entity_poly.pdbx_strand_id
1 'polypeptide(L)'
;MTQDLSTTWGAITHGEYRDFPALLVKTPFSTAAVSLHGGQVLSFVVEGFDDALWLSAESKRPPAATRGGIPVCWPYFARQGQPEDVPQHGEVRTLPWQLLESSVEDDGTVSLRLAPPVLAGGSLSLQMELRVGRVLEQSLATRNDGTGTRQFTQALHT
;
A
#
# COMPACT_ATOMS: atom_id res chain seq x y z
N MET A 1 1.57 -16.83 7.04
CA MET A 1 2.81 -16.04 6.88
C MET A 1 3.21 -16.18 5.43
N THR A 2 3.12 -15.11 4.67
CA THR A 2 3.64 -15.06 3.30
C THR A 2 5.16 -15.20 3.38
N GLN A 3 5.70 -16.16 2.64
CA GLN A 3 7.15 -16.41 2.62
C GLN A 3 7.83 -15.42 1.70
N ASP A 4 9.10 -15.14 1.96
CA ASP A 4 9.95 -14.44 1.02
C ASP A 4 9.98 -15.18 -0.30
N LEU A 5 9.91 -14.46 -1.41
CA LEU A 5 9.95 -14.99 -2.76
C LEU A 5 11.22 -14.48 -3.44
N SER A 6 11.99 -15.38 -4.02
CA SER A 6 13.18 -15.00 -4.79
C SER A 6 13.28 -15.86 -6.04
N THR A 7 13.45 -15.21 -7.18
CA THR A 7 13.63 -15.82 -8.50
C THR A 7 14.81 -15.17 -9.21
N THR A 8 15.15 -15.65 -10.39
CA THR A 8 16.16 -15.00 -11.27
C THR A 8 15.74 -13.58 -11.68
N TRP A 9 14.44 -13.31 -11.73
CA TRP A 9 13.86 -12.08 -12.28
C TRP A 9 13.41 -11.06 -11.23
N GLY A 10 13.36 -11.44 -9.95
CA GLY A 10 12.95 -10.53 -8.89
C GLY A 10 12.86 -11.19 -7.55
N ALA A 11 12.67 -10.36 -6.52
CA ALA A 11 12.54 -10.81 -5.15
C ALA A 11 11.57 -9.93 -4.35
N ILE A 12 10.94 -10.56 -3.37
CA ILE A 12 10.13 -9.94 -2.33
C ILE A 12 10.64 -10.47 -1.02
N THR A 13 11.13 -9.61 -0.13
CA THR A 13 11.65 -10.00 1.17
C THR A 13 11.05 -9.13 2.27
N HIS A 14 10.81 -9.71 3.44
CA HIS A 14 10.48 -8.94 4.63
C HIS A 14 11.74 -8.27 5.16
N GLY A 15 11.64 -6.99 5.49
CA GLY A 15 12.78 -6.21 5.98
C GLY A 15 12.35 -4.86 6.54
N GLU A 16 13.25 -3.90 6.49
CA GLU A 16 13.02 -2.53 6.94
C GLU A 16 13.47 -1.53 5.88
N TYR A 17 12.68 -0.47 5.69
CA TYR A 17 13.05 0.69 4.92
C TYR A 17 13.02 1.92 5.81
N ARG A 18 14.19 2.58 6.04
CA ARG A 18 14.36 3.70 6.97
C ARG A 18 13.70 3.43 8.32
N ASP A 19 13.94 2.22 8.87
CA ASP A 19 13.36 1.70 10.12
C ASP A 19 11.83 1.51 10.13
N PHE A 20 11.17 1.49 8.99
CA PHE A 20 9.77 1.05 8.87
C PHE A 20 9.74 -0.40 8.42
N PRO A 21 9.03 -1.30 9.12
CA PRO A 21 8.80 -2.65 8.63
C PRO A 21 8.14 -2.61 7.25
N ALA A 22 8.74 -3.30 6.28
CA ALA A 22 8.30 -3.24 4.89
C ALA A 22 8.58 -4.54 4.14
N LEU A 23 7.81 -4.76 3.08
CA LEU A 23 8.17 -5.65 2.00
C LEU A 23 9.15 -4.92 1.09
N LEU A 24 10.33 -5.47 0.92
CA LEU A 24 11.35 -4.97 0.01
C LEU A 24 11.21 -5.72 -1.31
N VAL A 25 10.91 -4.98 -2.35
CA VAL A 25 10.74 -5.51 -3.71
C VAL A 25 11.95 -5.14 -4.53
N LYS A 26 12.52 -6.13 -5.21
CA LYS A 26 13.61 -5.95 -6.17
C LYS A 26 13.23 -6.54 -7.51
N THR A 27 13.42 -5.78 -8.57
CA THR A 27 13.23 -6.19 -9.96
C THR A 27 14.53 -5.93 -10.75
N PRO A 28 14.66 -6.37 -11.99
CA PRO A 28 15.80 -6.00 -12.85
C PRO A 28 15.87 -4.49 -13.15
N PHE A 29 14.81 -3.73 -12.89
CA PHE A 29 14.66 -2.33 -13.33
C PHE A 29 14.52 -1.34 -12.20
N SER A 30 14.09 -1.82 -11.02
CA SER A 30 13.72 -0.94 -9.92
C SER A 30 13.73 -1.66 -8.57
N THR A 31 13.65 -0.86 -7.51
CA THR A 31 13.35 -1.34 -6.15
C THR A 31 12.16 -0.57 -5.61
N ALA A 32 11.40 -1.21 -4.72
CA ALA A 32 10.33 -0.56 -3.98
C ALA A 32 10.31 -1.04 -2.52
N ALA A 33 9.75 -0.22 -1.64
CA ALA A 33 9.46 -0.58 -0.26
C ALA A 33 7.97 -0.34 0.01
N VAL A 34 7.29 -1.36 0.52
CA VAL A 34 5.86 -1.35 0.77
C VAL A 34 5.60 -1.72 2.23
N SER A 35 5.09 -0.78 3.01
CA SER A 35 4.70 -1.03 4.39
C SER A 35 3.37 -1.77 4.45
N LEU A 36 3.30 -2.83 5.26
CA LEU A 36 2.03 -3.47 5.60
C LEU A 36 1.20 -2.64 6.60
N HIS A 37 1.79 -1.65 7.25
CA HIS A 37 1.04 -0.65 7.99
C HIS A 37 0.48 0.39 7.01
N GLY A 38 -0.83 0.38 6.83
CA GLY A 38 -1.54 1.25 5.90
C GLY A 38 -1.48 0.82 4.42
N GLY A 39 -0.86 -0.31 4.08
CA GLY A 39 -0.70 -0.75 2.69
C GLY A 39 0.06 0.26 1.83
N GLN A 40 1.03 0.97 2.41
CA GLN A 40 1.59 2.19 1.85
C GLN A 40 2.91 1.93 1.13
N VAL A 41 3.02 2.39 -0.13
CA VAL A 41 4.30 2.44 -0.83
C VAL A 41 5.14 3.56 -0.22
N LEU A 42 6.33 3.23 0.27
CA LEU A 42 7.25 4.17 0.94
C LEU A 42 8.32 4.69 0.00
N SER A 43 8.71 3.89 -1.00
CA SER A 43 9.82 4.17 -1.90
C SER A 43 9.61 3.47 -3.23
N PHE A 44 10.01 4.11 -4.31
CA PHE A 44 10.12 3.52 -5.64
C PHE A 44 11.30 4.15 -6.37
N VAL A 45 12.32 3.35 -6.65
CA VAL A 45 13.57 3.78 -7.27
C VAL A 45 13.78 3.00 -8.56
N VAL A 46 13.76 3.67 -9.69
CA VAL A 46 14.18 3.11 -10.97
C VAL A 46 15.70 3.13 -11.04
N GLU A 47 16.31 2.07 -11.58
CA GLU A 47 17.76 1.97 -11.71
C GLU A 47 18.35 3.20 -12.42
N GLY A 48 19.35 3.83 -11.79
CA GLY A 48 20.00 5.05 -12.29
C GLY A 48 19.30 6.37 -11.97
N PHE A 49 18.21 6.33 -11.20
CA PHE A 49 17.44 7.53 -10.79
C PHE A 49 17.32 7.63 -9.28
N ASP A 50 16.99 8.83 -8.81
CA ASP A 50 16.62 9.06 -7.40
C ASP A 50 15.24 8.47 -7.07
N ASP A 51 14.93 8.37 -5.77
CA ASP A 51 13.63 7.90 -5.32
C ASP A 51 12.52 8.84 -5.83
N ALA A 52 11.57 8.26 -6.55
CA ALA A 52 10.41 9.01 -7.08
C ALA A 52 9.46 9.50 -5.98
N LEU A 53 9.60 8.96 -4.76
CA LEU A 53 8.73 9.26 -3.62
C LEU A 53 9.52 9.94 -2.51
N TRP A 54 8.88 10.92 -1.89
CA TRP A 54 9.41 11.56 -0.70
C TRP A 54 8.83 10.88 0.56
N LEU A 55 9.69 10.53 1.50
CA LEU A 55 9.33 10.07 2.84
C LEU A 55 9.90 11.03 3.88
N SER A 56 9.05 11.57 4.75
CA SER A 56 9.46 12.53 5.78
C SER A 56 10.42 11.89 6.78
N ALA A 57 11.52 12.58 7.07
CA ALA A 57 12.42 12.21 8.16
C ALA A 57 11.73 12.29 9.55
N GLU A 58 10.70 13.15 9.66
CA GLU A 58 9.89 13.34 10.86
C GLU A 58 8.65 12.41 10.90
N SER A 59 8.58 11.45 9.99
CA SER A 59 7.46 10.51 9.96
C SER A 59 7.44 9.65 11.22
N LYS A 60 6.28 9.61 11.88
CA LYS A 60 6.09 8.77 13.06
C LYS A 60 6.01 7.31 12.67
N ARG A 61 6.44 6.45 13.58
CA ARG A 61 6.34 4.99 13.46
C ARG A 61 4.92 4.50 13.69
N PRO A 62 4.57 3.29 13.20
CA PRO A 62 3.34 2.64 13.60
C PRO A 62 3.15 2.66 15.13
N PRO A 63 1.92 2.84 15.65
CA PRO A 63 0.65 2.80 14.92
C PRO A 63 0.21 4.14 14.28
N ALA A 64 1.02 5.18 14.34
CA ALA A 64 0.69 6.45 13.69
C ALA A 64 0.72 6.31 12.17
N ALA A 65 -0.02 7.19 11.47
CA ALA A 65 0.02 7.24 10.02
C ALA A 65 1.38 7.73 9.53
N THR A 66 1.95 7.05 8.55
CA THR A 66 3.21 7.42 7.91
C THR A 66 3.04 8.66 7.03
N ARG A 67 4.01 9.58 7.10
CA ARG A 67 4.00 10.82 6.32
C ARG A 67 4.95 10.72 5.12
N GLY A 68 4.40 10.83 3.90
CA GLY A 68 5.12 10.68 2.64
C GLY A 68 4.81 9.35 1.97
N GLY A 69 5.50 9.00 0.90
CA GLY A 69 5.17 7.85 0.07
C GLY A 69 3.81 8.01 -0.61
N ILE A 70 3.04 6.92 -0.73
CA ILE A 70 1.69 6.92 -1.33
C ILE A 70 0.67 6.41 -0.30
N PRO A 71 0.18 7.25 0.64
CA PRO A 71 -0.88 6.88 1.56
C PRO A 71 -2.17 6.50 0.83
N VAL A 72 -2.83 5.44 1.31
CA VAL A 72 -4.17 5.02 0.84
C VAL A 72 -5.24 5.67 1.70
N CYS A 73 -6.02 6.57 1.11
CA CYS A 73 -7.16 7.21 1.77
C CYS A 73 -8.43 6.45 1.41
N TRP A 74 -9.07 5.80 2.40
CA TRP A 74 -10.27 5.00 2.21
C TRP A 74 -10.94 4.70 3.57
N PRO A 75 -12.28 4.61 3.70
CA PRO A 75 -13.32 4.74 2.67
C PRO A 75 -13.77 6.19 2.42
N TYR A 76 -13.02 7.17 2.92
CA TYR A 76 -13.26 8.59 2.66
C TYR A 76 -11.94 9.36 2.57
N PHE A 77 -11.94 10.40 1.73
CA PHE A 77 -10.85 11.36 1.63
C PHE A 77 -11.12 12.57 2.53
N ALA A 78 -10.12 13.10 3.21
CA ALA A 78 -10.25 14.09 4.26
C ALA A 78 -11.25 13.60 5.34
N ARG A 79 -12.33 14.31 5.56
CA ARG A 79 -13.50 13.91 6.36
C ARG A 79 -14.79 14.11 5.58
N GLN A 80 -14.75 13.97 4.26
CA GLN A 80 -15.91 14.20 3.40
C GLN A 80 -17.08 13.31 3.79
N GLY A 81 -18.20 13.93 4.15
CA GLY A 81 -19.42 13.22 4.55
C GLY A 81 -19.32 12.48 5.89
N GLN A 82 -18.31 12.77 6.72
CA GLN A 82 -18.05 12.12 8.01
C GLN A 82 -18.15 13.12 9.16
N PRO A 83 -18.42 12.64 10.41
CA PRO A 83 -18.30 13.44 11.63
C PRO A 83 -16.88 14.00 11.84
N GLU A 84 -16.74 15.04 12.65
CA GLU A 84 -15.44 15.69 12.91
C GLU A 84 -14.47 14.85 13.75
N ASP A 85 -14.98 13.90 14.51
CA ASP A 85 -14.23 13.06 15.44
C ASP A 85 -13.57 11.82 14.79
N VAL A 86 -13.84 11.56 13.50
CA VAL A 86 -13.20 10.45 12.80
C VAL A 86 -11.79 10.79 12.29
N PRO A 87 -10.93 9.79 12.06
CA PRO A 87 -9.61 10.01 11.50
C PRO A 87 -9.69 10.72 10.14
N GLN A 88 -8.76 11.64 9.89
CA GLN A 88 -8.63 12.27 8.57
C GLN A 88 -8.07 11.28 7.55
N HIS A 89 -8.60 11.29 6.32
CA HIS A 89 -8.18 10.44 5.19
C HIS A 89 -8.51 8.96 5.34
N GLY A 90 -9.58 8.64 6.06
CA GLY A 90 -10.05 7.27 6.22
C GLY A 90 -9.34 6.51 7.33
N GLU A 91 -9.69 5.25 7.44
CA GLU A 91 -9.29 4.41 8.57
C GLU A 91 -8.13 3.47 8.24
N VAL A 92 -7.99 3.08 6.97
CA VAL A 92 -7.10 1.98 6.58
C VAL A 92 -5.61 2.30 6.63
N ARG A 93 -5.24 3.59 6.65
CA ARG A 93 -3.85 4.05 6.67
C ARG A 93 -3.10 3.81 7.98
N THR A 94 -3.80 3.42 9.03
CA THR A 94 -3.23 3.09 10.35
C THR A 94 -3.48 1.63 10.75
N LEU A 95 -4.02 0.83 9.83
CA LEU A 95 -4.32 -0.58 10.08
C LEU A 95 -3.23 -1.49 9.49
N PRO A 96 -3.02 -2.67 10.08
CA PRO A 96 -2.16 -3.69 9.49
C PRO A 96 -2.85 -4.31 8.28
N TRP A 97 -2.22 -4.24 7.12
CA TRP A 97 -2.68 -4.89 5.90
C TRP A 97 -2.07 -6.29 5.75
N GLN A 98 -2.74 -7.13 5.01
CA GLN A 98 -2.26 -8.46 4.68
C GLN A 98 -1.79 -8.52 3.23
N LEU A 99 -0.64 -9.14 3.00
CA LEU A 99 -0.24 -9.58 1.67
C LEU A 99 -1.03 -10.84 1.37
N LEU A 100 -1.95 -10.77 0.41
CA LEU A 100 -2.81 -11.88 0.00
C LEU A 100 -2.12 -12.78 -1.01
N GLU A 101 -1.40 -12.17 -1.94
CA GLU A 101 -0.76 -12.84 -3.07
C GLU A 101 0.46 -12.06 -3.54
N SER A 102 1.45 -12.78 -4.02
CA SER A 102 2.63 -12.19 -4.64
C SER A 102 3.16 -13.10 -5.75
N SER A 103 3.69 -12.50 -6.81
CA SER A 103 4.31 -13.21 -7.91
C SER A 103 5.44 -12.41 -8.55
N VAL A 104 6.34 -13.11 -9.23
CA VAL A 104 7.34 -12.53 -10.12
C VAL A 104 7.03 -13.05 -11.51
N GLU A 105 6.80 -12.13 -12.44
CA GLU A 105 6.47 -12.43 -13.83
C GLU A 105 7.76 -12.64 -14.65
N ASP A 106 7.64 -13.29 -15.81
CA ASP A 106 8.79 -13.61 -16.67
C ASP A 106 9.49 -12.38 -17.27
N ASP A 107 8.77 -11.25 -17.32
CA ASP A 107 9.34 -9.95 -17.75
C ASP A 107 10.05 -9.20 -16.61
N GLY A 108 10.11 -9.79 -15.41
CA GLY A 108 10.72 -9.21 -14.23
C GLY A 108 9.81 -8.28 -13.44
N THR A 109 8.55 -8.15 -13.82
CA THR A 109 7.55 -7.41 -13.00
C THR A 109 7.21 -8.21 -11.77
N VAL A 110 7.15 -7.55 -10.62
CA VAL A 110 6.68 -8.10 -9.35
C VAL A 110 5.28 -7.59 -9.08
N SER A 111 4.34 -8.52 -8.86
CA SER A 111 2.95 -8.21 -8.52
C SER A 111 2.67 -8.56 -7.06
N LEU A 112 2.00 -7.63 -6.36
CA LEU A 112 1.57 -7.79 -4.97
C LEU A 112 0.07 -7.47 -4.89
N ARG A 113 -0.70 -8.30 -4.19
CA ARG A 113 -2.10 -8.03 -3.84
C ARG A 113 -2.25 -7.94 -2.33
N LEU A 114 -2.72 -6.80 -1.86
CA LEU A 114 -2.85 -6.49 -0.45
C LEU A 114 -4.29 -6.08 -0.11
N ALA A 115 -4.69 -6.29 1.14
CA ALA A 115 -5.97 -5.81 1.65
C ALA A 115 -5.85 -5.39 3.11
N PRO A 116 -6.60 -4.34 3.54
CA PRO A 116 -6.79 -4.06 4.96
C PRO A 116 -7.75 -5.08 5.57
N PRO A 117 -7.83 -5.16 6.91
CA PRO A 117 -8.90 -5.88 7.57
C PRO A 117 -10.27 -5.28 7.20
N VAL A 118 -11.31 -6.09 7.24
CA VAL A 118 -12.68 -5.61 7.05
C VAL A 118 -13.02 -4.63 8.19
N LEU A 119 -13.49 -3.44 7.84
CA LEU A 119 -13.88 -2.44 8.84
C LEU A 119 -15.16 -2.88 9.57
N ALA A 120 -15.19 -2.67 10.88
CA ALA A 120 -16.32 -3.05 11.71
C ALA A 120 -17.62 -2.38 11.23
N GLY A 121 -18.68 -3.18 11.03
CA GLY A 121 -19.99 -2.71 10.57
C GLY A 121 -20.01 -2.24 9.10
N GLY A 122 -18.90 -2.36 8.39
CA GLY A 122 -18.78 -1.99 6.98
C GLY A 122 -19.27 -3.08 6.03
N SER A 123 -19.86 -2.66 4.92
CA SER A 123 -20.21 -3.53 3.79
C SER A 123 -19.33 -3.28 2.58
N LEU A 124 -18.30 -2.44 2.71
CA LEU A 124 -17.31 -2.21 1.68
C LEU A 124 -16.05 -3.00 1.99
N SER A 125 -15.45 -3.61 0.99
CA SER A 125 -14.13 -4.19 1.04
C SER A 125 -13.19 -3.49 0.07
N LEU A 126 -11.91 -3.46 0.42
CA LEU A 126 -10.85 -2.85 -0.38
C LEU A 126 -9.77 -3.89 -0.70
N GLN A 127 -9.33 -3.90 -1.92
CA GLN A 127 -8.10 -4.57 -2.35
C GLN A 127 -7.21 -3.58 -3.08
N MET A 128 -5.91 -3.75 -2.93
CA MET A 128 -4.90 -3.01 -3.65
C MET A 128 -4.01 -3.97 -4.42
N GLU A 129 -3.78 -3.66 -5.67
CA GLU A 129 -2.79 -4.32 -6.50
C GLU A 129 -1.64 -3.36 -6.79
N LEU A 130 -0.43 -3.86 -6.62
CA LEU A 130 0.82 -3.17 -6.98
C LEU A 130 1.54 -4.00 -8.02
N ARG A 131 2.00 -3.35 -9.08
CA ARG A 131 2.90 -3.91 -10.07
C ARG A 131 4.17 -3.07 -10.09
N VAL A 132 5.29 -3.71 -9.77
CA VAL A 132 6.61 -3.07 -9.65
C VAL A 132 7.51 -3.60 -10.76
N GLY A 133 7.91 -2.73 -11.66
CA GLY A 133 8.75 -3.07 -12.79
C GLY A 133 9.49 -1.82 -13.29
N ARG A 134 9.47 -1.56 -14.59
CA ARG A 134 9.99 -0.30 -15.17
C ARG A 134 9.19 0.92 -14.72
N VAL A 135 7.93 0.68 -14.33
CA VAL A 135 7.00 1.63 -13.77
C VAL A 135 6.39 1.04 -12.51
N LEU A 136 5.86 1.89 -11.67
CA LEU A 136 5.01 1.50 -10.53
C LEU A 136 3.56 1.73 -10.93
N GLU A 137 2.77 0.66 -10.91
CA GLU A 137 1.32 0.74 -11.07
C GLU A 137 0.65 0.39 -9.74
N GLN A 138 -0.29 1.21 -9.31
CA GLN A 138 -1.05 1.01 -8.08
C GLN A 138 -2.53 1.16 -8.37
N SER A 139 -3.31 0.12 -8.09
CA SER A 139 -4.76 0.08 -8.32
C SER A 139 -5.50 -0.21 -7.03
N LEU A 140 -6.61 0.49 -6.80
CA LEU A 140 -7.54 0.24 -5.70
C LEU A 140 -8.86 -0.28 -6.25
N ALA A 141 -9.31 -1.42 -5.76
CA ALA A 141 -10.60 -2.00 -6.07
C ALA A 141 -11.50 -1.99 -4.82
N THR A 142 -12.57 -1.21 -4.86
CA THR A 142 -13.60 -1.18 -3.81
C THR A 142 -14.82 -1.98 -4.25
N ARG A 143 -15.27 -2.90 -3.39
CA ARG A 143 -16.47 -3.70 -3.62
C ARG A 143 -17.50 -3.45 -2.51
N ASN A 144 -18.77 -3.33 -2.91
CA ASN A 144 -19.89 -3.34 -1.97
C ASN A 144 -20.38 -4.78 -1.78
N ASP A 145 -20.12 -5.35 -0.63
CA ASP A 145 -20.50 -6.72 -0.25
C ASP A 145 -21.91 -6.77 0.39
N GLY A 146 -22.55 -5.61 0.57
CA GLY A 146 -23.90 -5.49 1.09
C GLY A 146 -24.97 -5.34 0.01
N THR A 147 -26.23 -5.27 0.42
CA THR A 147 -27.40 -5.13 -0.48
C THR A 147 -27.84 -3.67 -0.67
N GLY A 148 -27.40 -2.76 0.21
CA GLY A 148 -27.76 -1.34 0.13
C GLY A 148 -26.72 -0.51 -0.61
N THR A 149 -27.13 0.63 -1.15
CA THR A 149 -26.23 1.62 -1.75
C THR A 149 -25.25 2.16 -0.69
N ARG A 150 -23.98 2.29 -1.07
CA ARG A 150 -22.93 2.88 -0.26
C ARG A 150 -22.22 3.99 -1.03
N GLN A 151 -21.84 5.03 -0.31
CA GLN A 151 -20.97 6.08 -0.83
C GLN A 151 -19.60 5.95 -0.21
N PHE A 152 -18.58 6.15 -1.00
CA PHE A 152 -17.19 6.22 -0.54
C PHE A 152 -16.41 7.21 -1.41
N THR A 153 -15.32 7.71 -0.87
CA THR A 153 -14.31 8.41 -1.63
C THR A 153 -12.95 7.79 -1.34
N GLN A 154 -12.08 7.76 -2.33
CA GLN A 154 -10.76 7.18 -2.18
C GLN A 154 -9.72 8.02 -2.90
N ALA A 155 -8.47 7.94 -2.44
CA ALA A 155 -7.34 8.56 -3.08
C ALA A 155 -6.04 7.80 -2.81
N LEU A 156 -5.14 7.83 -3.78
CA LEU A 156 -3.71 7.61 -3.61
C LEU A 156 -3.10 9.01 -3.42
N HIS A 157 -2.64 9.31 -2.22
CA HIS A 157 -2.26 10.66 -1.82
C HIS A 157 -0.73 10.78 -1.82
N THR A 158 -0.17 11.13 -2.98
CA THR A 158 1.26 11.40 -3.15
C THR A 158 1.63 12.85 -2.83
#